data_98b0f8710857437b752e42820c53cb17
#
_entry.id   98b0f8710857437b752e42820c53cb17
#
_cell.length_a   1.000
_cell.length_b   1.000
_cell.length_c   1.000
_cell.angle_alpha   90.00
_cell.angle_beta   90.00
_cell.angle_gamma   90.00
#
_symmetry.space_group_name_H-M   'P 1'
#
loop_
_entity.id
_entity.type
_entity.pdbx_description
1 polymer ?
#
loop_
_entity_poly.entity_id
_entity_poly.type
_entity_poly.pdbx_seq_one_letter_code
_entity_poly.pdbx_strand_id
1 'polypeptide(L)'
;MVKNGRGVCSMQTPFEGAAKPDTLILSPTRELCLQIFDEAVKFCHATAFRCVRIYGQEQVKVQIYELAKGADLCVATPGRLYDFVSSGILDVSEVQCLVLDEADRMLEMKMEQYIRDVVEKHGMPGK
;
A
#
# COMPACT_ATOMS: atom_id res chain seq x y z
N MET A 1 -16.38 11.98 2.52
CA MET A 1 -15.79 12.11 2.39
C MET A 1 -15.58 12.24 2.30
N VAL A 2 -15.27 12.01 2.46
CA VAL A 2 -14.61 12.17 2.27
C VAL A 2 -14.24 12.24 2.20
N LYS A 3 -14.57 11.51 2.91
CA LYS A 3 -13.65 11.92 2.42
C LYS A 3 -13.89 12.69 1.31
N ASN A 4 -14.51 13.27 1.07
CA ASN A 4 -14.66 13.96 0.04
C ASN A 4 -13.71 14.72 -0.45
N GLY A 5 -13.00 15.16 0.15
CA GLY A 5 -11.88 15.83 -0.34
C GLY A 5 -10.97 14.93 -1.13
N ARG A 6 -11.06 13.68 -0.88
CA ARG A 6 -10.22 12.73 -1.60
C ARG A 6 -10.49 12.72 -3.09
N GLY A 7 -11.74 12.83 -3.45
CA GLY A 7 -12.05 12.90 -4.86
C GLY A 7 -11.42 14.09 -5.53
N VAL A 8 -11.41 15.20 -4.82
CA VAL A 8 -10.76 16.40 -5.34
C VAL A 8 -9.26 16.19 -5.43
N CYS A 9 -8.68 15.54 -4.42
CA CYS A 9 -7.25 15.31 -4.42
C CYS A 9 -6.79 14.51 -5.62
N SER A 10 -7.63 13.63 -6.11
CA SER A 10 -7.25 12.83 -7.26
C SER A 10 -7.07 13.68 -8.51
N MET A 11 -7.51 14.90 -8.48
CA MET A 11 -7.33 15.83 -9.59
C MET A 11 -6.00 16.57 -9.53
N GLN A 12 -5.27 16.44 -8.45
CA GLN A 12 -4.01 17.13 -8.30
C GLN A 12 -2.93 16.47 -9.14
N THR A 13 -1.83 17.19 -9.29
CA THR A 13 -0.72 16.64 -10.04
C THR A 13 -0.19 15.39 -9.35
N PRO A 14 0.28 14.44 -10.14
CA PRO A 14 0.68 13.15 -9.59
C PRO A 14 1.83 13.19 -8.60
N PHE A 15 2.65 14.23 -8.62
CA PHE A 15 3.88 14.18 -7.85
C PHE A 15 3.93 15.18 -6.72
N GLU A 16 2.78 15.57 -6.23
CA GLU A 16 2.74 16.56 -5.18
C GLU A 16 2.91 15.99 -3.79
N GLY A 17 3.35 14.79 -3.66
CA GLY A 17 3.55 14.23 -2.37
C GLY A 17 3.37 12.75 -2.42
N ALA A 18 3.62 12.10 -1.30
CA ALA A 18 3.51 10.66 -1.22
C ALA A 18 2.05 10.25 -1.20
N ALA A 19 1.75 9.10 -1.76
CA ALA A 19 0.43 8.50 -1.63
C ALA A 19 0.19 8.13 -0.18
N LYS A 20 -1.04 8.30 0.29
CA LYS A 20 -1.38 8.09 1.70
C LYS A 20 -2.57 7.14 1.83
N PRO A 21 -2.34 5.83 1.77
CA PRO A 21 -3.45 4.89 1.87
C PRO A 21 -4.04 4.82 3.27
N ASP A 22 -5.32 4.49 3.34
CA ASP A 22 -6.00 4.23 4.60
C ASP A 22 -5.80 2.80 5.05
N THR A 23 -5.72 1.87 4.10
CA THR A 23 -5.66 0.44 4.39
C THR A 23 -4.46 -0.15 3.68
N LEU A 24 -3.77 -1.01 4.38
CA LEU A 24 -2.58 -1.66 3.85
C LEU A 24 -2.67 -3.15 4.13
N ILE A 25 -2.55 -3.94 3.08
CA ILE A 25 -2.56 -5.39 3.19
C ILE A 25 -1.22 -5.91 2.73
N LEU A 26 -0.54 -6.65 3.59
CA LEU A 26 0.76 -7.22 3.27
C LEU A 26 0.64 -8.72 3.08
N SER A 27 1.34 -9.22 2.09
CA SER A 27 1.40 -10.65 1.80
C SER A 27 2.80 -10.97 1.33
N PRO A 28 3.30 -12.19 1.57
CA PRO A 28 4.71 -12.47 1.34
C PRO A 28 5.13 -12.65 -0.11
N THR A 29 4.22 -12.99 -1.00
CA THR A 29 4.59 -13.27 -2.38
C THR A 29 3.73 -12.48 -3.34
N ARG A 30 4.28 -12.31 -4.55
CA ARG A 30 3.56 -11.63 -5.62
C ARG A 30 2.24 -12.33 -5.94
N GLU A 31 2.27 -13.65 -5.98
CA GLU A 31 1.08 -14.42 -6.33
C GLU A 31 -0.05 -14.21 -5.35
N LEU A 32 0.29 -14.19 -4.05
CA LEU A 32 -0.72 -13.95 -3.03
C LEU A 32 -1.23 -12.52 -3.11
N CYS A 33 -0.33 -11.58 -3.36
CA CYS A 33 -0.74 -10.19 -3.52
C CYS A 33 -1.71 -10.02 -4.69
N LEU A 34 -1.46 -10.72 -5.79
CA LEU A 34 -2.35 -10.65 -6.94
C LEU A 34 -3.73 -11.19 -6.61
N GLN A 35 -3.80 -12.30 -5.87
CA GLN A 35 -5.09 -12.85 -5.48
C GLN A 35 -5.86 -11.88 -4.60
N ILE A 36 -5.18 -11.29 -3.64
CA ILE A 36 -5.83 -10.32 -2.75
C ILE A 36 -6.25 -9.10 -3.54
N PHE A 37 -5.40 -8.64 -4.43
CA PHE A 37 -5.69 -7.47 -5.23
C PHE A 37 -6.92 -7.68 -6.09
N ASP A 38 -7.04 -8.86 -6.71
CA ASP A 38 -8.21 -9.16 -7.53
C ASP A 38 -9.50 -9.09 -6.72
N GLU A 39 -9.47 -9.62 -5.51
CA GLU A 39 -10.65 -9.54 -4.65
C GLU A 39 -10.91 -8.11 -4.20
N ALA A 40 -9.85 -7.38 -3.88
CA ALA A 40 -9.99 -6.02 -3.43
C ALA A 40 -10.55 -5.11 -4.54
N VAL A 41 -10.13 -5.35 -5.77
CA VAL A 41 -10.63 -4.57 -6.89
C VAL A 41 -12.14 -4.75 -7.06
N LYS A 42 -12.62 -5.98 -6.90
CA LYS A 42 -14.05 -6.24 -6.98
C LYS A 42 -14.80 -5.45 -5.92
N PHE A 43 -14.25 -5.43 -4.72
CA PHE A 43 -14.87 -4.70 -3.63
C PHE A 43 -14.82 -3.20 -3.88
N CYS A 44 -13.69 -2.70 -4.33
CA CYS A 44 -13.51 -1.27 -4.56
C CYS A 44 -14.33 -0.79 -5.76
N HIS A 45 -14.65 -1.69 -6.66
CA HIS A 45 -15.44 -1.33 -7.83
C HIS A 45 -16.81 -0.78 -7.46
N ALA A 46 -17.33 -1.24 -6.33
CA ALA A 46 -18.63 -0.79 -5.85
C ALA A 46 -18.53 0.47 -4.99
N THR A 47 -17.34 0.99 -4.81
CA THR A 47 -17.11 2.17 -3.98
C THR A 47 -16.24 3.15 -4.76
N ALA A 48 -15.95 4.28 -4.15
CA ALA A 48 -15.05 5.26 -4.76
C ALA A 48 -13.59 5.00 -4.41
N PHE A 49 -13.29 3.90 -3.76
CA PHE A 49 -11.93 3.60 -3.32
C PHE A 49 -11.07 3.15 -4.48
N ARG A 50 -9.81 3.54 -4.42
CA ARG A 50 -8.83 3.14 -5.42
C ARG A 50 -7.86 2.16 -4.79
N CYS A 51 -7.68 1.02 -5.44
CA CYS A 51 -6.83 -0.05 -4.96
C CYS A 51 -5.57 -0.13 -5.82
N VAL A 52 -4.41 -0.21 -5.18
CA VAL A 52 -3.13 -0.25 -5.88
C VAL A 52 -2.32 -1.42 -5.34
N ARG A 53 -1.56 -2.06 -6.23
CA ARG A 53 -0.69 -3.17 -5.85
C ARG A 53 0.76 -2.72 -5.90
N ILE A 54 1.54 -3.19 -4.95
CA ILE A 54 2.94 -2.82 -4.80
C ILE A 54 3.73 -4.07 -4.46
N TYR A 55 4.45 -4.63 -5.43
CA TYR A 55 5.27 -5.82 -5.15
C TYR A 55 6.49 -5.84 -6.03
N GLY A 56 7.47 -6.65 -5.63
CA GLY A 56 8.68 -6.84 -6.41
C GLY A 56 8.38 -7.50 -7.73
N GLN A 57 9.33 -7.51 -8.65
CA GLN A 57 9.17 -8.09 -9.97
C GLN A 57 8.22 -7.33 -10.87
N GLU A 58 7.71 -6.22 -10.40
CA GLU A 58 6.95 -5.29 -11.22
C GLU A 58 7.83 -4.07 -11.43
N GLN A 59 7.68 -3.39 -12.56
CA GLN A 59 8.48 -2.21 -12.81
C GLN A 59 8.13 -1.11 -11.83
N VAL A 60 9.17 -0.52 -11.24
CA VAL A 60 8.98 0.52 -10.25
C VAL A 60 8.21 1.70 -10.83
N LYS A 61 8.54 2.08 -12.07
CA LYS A 61 7.89 3.22 -12.69
C LYS A 61 6.39 3.03 -12.82
N VAL A 62 5.96 1.81 -13.14
CA VAL A 62 4.53 1.52 -13.28
C VAL A 62 3.84 1.70 -11.94
N GLN A 63 4.46 1.21 -10.88
CA GLN A 63 3.84 1.29 -9.57
C GLN A 63 3.80 2.72 -9.06
N ILE A 64 4.85 3.49 -9.31
CA ILE A 64 4.87 4.90 -8.93
C ILE A 64 3.77 5.64 -9.67
N TYR A 65 3.61 5.36 -10.95
CA TYR A 65 2.58 6.00 -11.74
C TYR A 65 1.18 5.71 -11.18
N GLU A 66 0.94 4.46 -10.80
CA GLU A 66 -0.35 4.11 -10.23
C GLU A 66 -0.57 4.78 -8.88
N LEU A 67 0.48 4.85 -8.05
CA LEU A 67 0.37 5.51 -6.76
C LEU A 67 0.12 7.01 -6.92
N ALA A 68 0.68 7.60 -7.95
CA ALA A 68 0.53 9.04 -8.17
C ALA A 68 -0.92 9.43 -8.39
N LYS A 69 -1.74 8.50 -8.82
CA LYS A 69 -3.17 8.76 -8.99
C LYS A 69 -3.94 8.69 -7.68
N GLY A 70 -3.27 8.36 -6.60
CA GLY A 70 -3.90 8.21 -5.30
C GLY A 70 -4.16 6.75 -4.99
N ALA A 71 -4.18 6.43 -3.71
CA ALA A 71 -4.41 5.07 -3.28
C ALA A 71 -5.13 5.10 -1.94
N ASP A 72 -6.23 4.38 -1.87
CA ASP A 72 -6.95 4.22 -0.61
C ASP A 72 -6.59 2.90 0.04
N LEU A 73 -6.36 1.88 -0.77
CA LEU A 73 -6.00 0.56 -0.29
C LEU A 73 -4.80 0.09 -1.10
N CYS A 74 -3.75 -0.34 -0.40
CA CYS A 74 -2.57 -0.89 -1.05
C CYS A 74 -2.40 -2.34 -0.65
N VAL A 75 -2.13 -3.19 -1.65
CA VAL A 75 -1.74 -4.58 -1.41
C VAL A 75 -0.27 -4.69 -1.80
N ALA A 76 0.56 -5.12 -0.86
CA ALA A 76 2.00 -5.00 -1.05
C ALA A 76 2.75 -6.21 -0.50
N THR A 77 3.95 -6.42 -1.05
CA THR A 77 4.92 -7.28 -0.39
C THR A 77 5.78 -6.41 0.53
N PRO A 78 6.24 -6.96 1.66
CA PRO A 78 6.97 -6.15 2.65
C PRO A 78 8.22 -5.45 2.11
N GLY A 79 8.98 -6.13 1.27
CA GLY A 79 10.22 -5.53 0.77
C GLY A 79 9.99 -4.31 -0.10
N ARG A 80 9.06 -4.42 -1.04
CA ARG A 80 8.76 -3.30 -1.93
C ARG A 80 8.08 -2.17 -1.16
N LEU A 81 7.24 -2.53 -0.19
CA LEU A 81 6.63 -1.52 0.68
C LEU A 81 7.71 -0.73 1.40
N TYR A 82 8.66 -1.44 1.99
CA TYR A 82 9.75 -0.79 2.70
C TYR A 82 10.50 0.17 1.77
N ASP A 83 10.79 -0.28 0.55
CA ASP A 83 11.50 0.57 -0.41
C ASP A 83 10.74 1.86 -0.69
N PHE A 84 9.45 1.74 -0.91
CA PHE A 84 8.64 2.91 -1.27
C PHE A 84 8.46 3.86 -0.10
N VAL A 85 8.31 3.32 1.11
CA VAL A 85 8.16 4.17 2.28
C VAL A 85 9.49 4.87 2.59
N SER A 86 10.58 4.14 2.49
CA SER A 86 11.90 4.70 2.76
C SER A 86 12.27 5.79 1.76
N SER A 87 11.81 5.65 0.53
CA SER A 87 12.10 6.62 -0.52
C SER A 87 11.17 7.82 -0.52
N GLY A 88 10.14 7.81 0.32
CA GLY A 88 9.19 8.90 0.36
C GLY A 88 8.11 8.84 -0.69
N ILE A 89 8.00 7.73 -1.41
CA ILE A 89 6.98 7.58 -2.43
C ILE A 89 5.63 7.26 -1.80
N LEU A 90 5.64 6.56 -0.68
CA LEU A 90 4.44 6.13 0.02
C LEU A 90 4.51 6.60 1.46
N ASP A 91 3.44 7.18 1.95
CA ASP A 91 3.36 7.69 3.32
C ASP A 91 2.33 6.86 4.08
N VAL A 92 2.79 6.16 5.11
CA VAL A 92 1.91 5.27 5.88
C VAL A 92 1.37 5.90 7.15
N SER A 93 1.60 7.19 7.32
CA SER A 93 1.19 7.85 8.56
C SER A 93 -0.32 7.93 8.73
N GLU A 94 -1.08 7.73 7.67
CA GLU A 94 -2.54 7.78 7.74
C GLU A 94 -3.20 6.41 7.62
N VAL A 95 -2.41 5.34 7.68
CA VAL A 95 -2.97 4.00 7.62
C VAL A 95 -3.77 3.71 8.88
N GLN A 96 -5.01 3.32 8.72
CA GLN A 96 -5.89 3.00 9.83
C GLN A 96 -6.11 1.51 9.99
N CYS A 97 -5.84 0.74 8.97
CA CYS A 97 -6.02 -0.70 9.02
C CYS A 97 -4.84 -1.38 8.35
N LEU A 98 -4.13 -2.20 9.09
CA LEU A 98 -3.02 -2.98 8.58
C LEU A 98 -3.37 -4.45 8.70
N VAL A 99 -3.35 -5.16 7.58
CA VAL A 99 -3.67 -6.59 7.54
C VAL A 99 -2.42 -7.35 7.09
N LEU A 100 -2.06 -8.35 7.84
CA LEU A 100 -0.93 -9.22 7.52
C LEU A 100 -1.47 -10.57 7.10
N ASP A 101 -1.48 -10.82 5.81
CA ASP A 101 -1.94 -12.09 5.28
C ASP A 101 -0.76 -13.05 5.22
N GLU A 102 -0.96 -14.29 5.70
CA GLU A 102 0.11 -15.27 5.74
C GLU A 102 1.28 -14.80 6.60
N ALA A 103 0.95 -14.31 7.80
CA ALA A 103 1.97 -13.75 8.68
C ALA A 103 3.07 -14.75 9.01
N ASP A 104 2.70 -16.02 9.23
CA ASP A 104 3.68 -17.05 9.53
C ASP A 104 4.69 -17.19 8.39
N ARG A 105 4.21 -17.12 7.18
CA ARG A 105 5.07 -17.24 6.03
C ARG A 105 6.02 -16.06 5.91
N MET A 106 5.53 -14.88 6.26
CA MET A 106 6.40 -13.71 6.25
C MET A 106 7.52 -13.85 7.29
N LEU A 107 7.24 -14.46 8.42
CA LEU A 107 8.27 -14.74 9.40
C LEU A 107 9.28 -15.75 8.86
N GLU A 108 8.80 -16.81 8.24
CA GLU A 108 9.68 -17.83 7.66
C GLU A 108 10.58 -17.24 6.58
N MET A 109 10.07 -16.29 5.82
CA MET A 109 10.80 -15.66 4.75
C MET A 109 11.63 -14.48 5.22
N LYS A 110 11.68 -14.27 6.54
CA LYS A 110 12.53 -13.25 7.17
C LYS A 110 12.18 -11.84 6.74
N MET A 111 10.89 -11.58 6.59
CA MET A 111 10.41 -10.27 6.20
C MET A 111 10.05 -9.38 7.39
N GLU A 112 10.22 -9.90 8.59
CA GLU A 112 9.78 -9.21 9.78
C GLU A 112 10.42 -7.84 9.94
N GLN A 113 11.70 -7.73 9.59
CA GLN A 113 12.41 -6.47 9.79
C GLN A 113 11.83 -5.36 8.91
N TYR A 114 11.46 -5.68 7.68
CA TYR A 114 10.83 -4.69 6.81
C TYR A 114 9.55 -4.16 7.43
N ILE A 115 8.74 -5.06 7.96
CA ILE A 115 7.46 -4.67 8.55
C ILE A 115 7.69 -3.82 9.78
N ARG A 116 8.62 -4.22 10.64
CA ARG A 116 8.92 -3.44 11.84
C ARG A 116 9.40 -2.04 11.49
N ASP A 117 10.30 -1.96 10.50
CA ASP A 117 10.83 -0.65 10.13
C ASP A 117 9.74 0.28 9.64
N VAL A 118 8.83 -0.25 8.83
CA VAL A 118 7.75 0.58 8.32
C VAL A 118 6.86 1.05 9.45
N VAL A 119 6.48 0.14 10.34
CA VAL A 119 5.56 0.48 11.42
C VAL A 119 6.19 1.43 12.43
N GLU A 120 7.43 1.15 12.81
CA GLU A 120 8.03 1.88 13.93
C GLU A 120 8.77 3.13 13.50
N LYS A 121 9.47 3.08 12.37
CA LYS A 121 10.30 4.21 11.97
C LYS A 121 9.58 5.22 11.10
N HIS A 122 8.53 4.80 10.44
CA HIS A 122 7.84 5.68 9.51
C HIS A 122 6.47 6.13 10.02
N GLY A 123 6.19 5.85 11.29
CA GLY A 123 5.08 6.49 11.94
C GLY A 123 3.70 5.96 11.62
N MET A 124 3.59 4.69 11.30
CA MET A 124 2.27 4.11 11.05
C MET A 124 1.47 4.09 12.34
N PRO A 125 0.29 4.69 12.37
CA PRO A 125 -0.51 4.72 13.59
C PRO A 125 -1.20 3.39 13.83
N GLY A 126 -1.71 3.23 15.05
CA GLY A 126 -2.54 2.08 15.38
C GLY A 126 -1.80 0.79 15.46
N LYS A 127 -0.52 0.86 15.57
CA LYS A 127 0.27 -0.34 15.65
C LYS A 127 0.17 -1.02 17.02
#